data_0989547afc8ceccde719e8eea6e8747c
#
_entry.id   0989547afc8ceccde719e8eea6e8747c
#
_cell.length_a   1.000
_cell.length_b   1.000
_cell.length_c   1.000
_cell.angle_alpha   90.00
_cell.angle_beta   90.00
_cell.angle_gamma   90.00
#
_symmetry.space_group_name_H-M   'P 1'
#
loop_
_entity.id
_entity.type
_entity.pdbx_description
1 polymer ?
#
loop_
_entity_poly.entity_id
_entity_poly.type
_entity_poly.pdbx_seq_one_letter_code
_entity_poly.pdbx_strand_id
1 'polypeptide(L)'
;MAEPQAYEPEKLTAGVTWKWKKTLSDYPASEWSLCYYLRKDGAGISTFNAAADGDTFETTVTAAISAVYAAGVYDFIGIVSKGSEKYLVFDGIVEVLPNPTASAAYDPRTHARRVLDLIEAAMEGRIPNGMESYVIGGRSINKIPLRELRELYEKYKQDVEQEVQVERLAN
;
A
#
# COMPACT_ATOMS: atom_id res chain seq x y z
N MET A 1 24.90 -1.55 8.44
CA MET A 1 23.93 -2.45 7.78
C MET A 1 22.72 -2.55 8.70
N ALA A 2 21.51 -2.39 8.18
CA ALA A 2 20.32 -2.61 8.98
C ALA A 2 20.22 -4.09 9.33
N GLU A 3 19.96 -4.42 10.59
CA GLU A 3 19.74 -5.80 11.01
C GLU A 3 18.46 -6.34 10.35
N PRO A 4 18.43 -7.61 9.89
CA PRO A 4 17.25 -8.22 9.33
C PRO A 4 16.18 -8.38 10.42
N GLN A 5 14.92 -8.13 10.08
CA GLN A 5 13.80 -8.38 10.99
C GLN A 5 13.69 -9.90 11.28
N ALA A 6 13.31 -10.25 12.51
CA ALA A 6 13.21 -11.65 12.95
C ALA A 6 11.94 -12.37 12.43
N TYR A 7 11.00 -11.63 11.83
CA TYR A 7 9.71 -12.15 11.36
C TYR A 7 9.36 -11.54 10.01
N GLU A 8 8.38 -12.12 9.35
CA GLU A 8 7.80 -11.58 8.13
C GLU A 8 7.26 -10.16 8.39
N PRO A 9 7.64 -9.18 7.55
CA PRO A 9 7.22 -7.79 7.73
C PRO A 9 5.74 -7.60 7.39
N GLU A 10 5.05 -6.77 8.17
CA GLU A 10 3.69 -6.32 7.86
C GLU A 10 3.66 -5.16 6.86
N LYS A 11 4.77 -4.42 6.76
CA LYS A 11 4.94 -3.28 5.84
C LYS A 11 6.26 -3.36 5.12
N LEU A 12 6.23 -3.10 3.82
CA LEU A 12 7.38 -3.04 2.93
C LEU A 12 7.36 -1.72 2.16
N THR A 13 8.50 -1.13 1.89
CA THR A 13 8.58 0.09 1.07
C THR A 13 9.17 -0.25 -0.29
N ALA A 14 8.49 0.08 -1.37
CA ALA A 14 9.01 -0.13 -2.72
C ALA A 14 10.29 0.72 -2.95
N GLY A 15 11.22 0.22 -3.76
CA GLY A 15 12.47 0.93 -4.08
C GLY A 15 13.54 0.86 -2.99
N VAL A 16 13.32 0.13 -1.89
CA VAL A 16 14.35 -0.14 -0.87
C VAL A 16 14.61 -1.64 -0.75
N THR A 17 15.75 -2.03 -0.22
CA THR A 17 16.07 -3.44 0.00
C THR A 17 15.22 -3.98 1.16
N TRP A 18 14.52 -5.09 0.91
CA TRP A 18 13.79 -5.82 1.94
C TRP A 18 14.64 -6.96 2.46
N LYS A 19 14.70 -7.12 3.78
CA LYS A 19 15.50 -8.17 4.39
C LYS A 19 14.87 -8.65 5.70
N TRP A 20 14.64 -9.97 5.81
CA TRP A 20 14.16 -10.60 7.03
C TRP A 20 14.69 -12.01 7.16
N LYS A 21 14.64 -12.55 8.39
CA LYS A 21 15.03 -13.94 8.71
C LYS A 21 13.84 -14.69 9.27
N LYS A 22 13.80 -15.98 8.99
CA LYS A 22 12.80 -16.90 9.53
C LYS A 22 13.45 -18.21 9.96
N THR A 23 13.22 -18.60 11.20
CA THR A 23 13.63 -19.91 11.72
C THR A 23 12.40 -20.77 11.88
N LEU A 24 12.43 -21.99 11.33
CA LEU A 24 11.37 -22.99 11.41
C LEU A 24 11.96 -24.26 11.98
N SER A 25 11.59 -24.60 13.24
CA SER A 25 12.16 -25.76 13.93
C SER A 25 11.89 -27.09 13.21
N ASP A 26 10.70 -27.21 12.58
CA ASP A 26 10.28 -28.44 11.89
C ASP A 26 10.78 -28.51 10.44
N TYR A 27 11.25 -27.39 9.89
CA TYR A 27 11.69 -27.24 8.50
C TYR A 27 13.00 -26.45 8.43
N PRO A 28 14.14 -27.04 8.89
CA PRO A 28 15.42 -26.33 8.89
C PRO A 28 15.87 -26.00 7.47
N ALA A 29 16.48 -24.82 7.29
CA ALA A 29 16.91 -24.33 5.98
C ALA A 29 18.05 -25.16 5.36
N SER A 30 18.74 -25.96 6.17
CA SER A 30 19.72 -26.96 5.71
C SER A 30 19.12 -28.09 4.88
N GLU A 31 17.81 -28.35 5.01
CA GLU A 31 17.12 -29.45 4.34
C GLU A 31 15.95 -29.01 3.47
N TRP A 32 15.36 -27.86 3.79
CA TRP A 32 14.15 -27.32 3.15
C TRP A 32 14.45 -26.05 2.40
N SER A 33 13.65 -25.76 1.37
CA SER A 33 13.67 -24.49 0.65
C SER A 33 12.39 -23.69 0.98
N LEU A 34 12.52 -22.41 1.30
CA LEU A 34 11.40 -21.52 1.56
C LEU A 34 11.22 -20.55 0.40
N CYS A 35 10.00 -20.50 -0.13
CA CYS A 35 9.61 -19.54 -1.16
C CYS A 35 8.42 -18.72 -0.68
N TYR A 36 8.51 -17.41 -0.83
CA TYR A 36 7.43 -16.48 -0.57
C TYR A 36 6.73 -16.07 -1.86
N TYR A 37 5.43 -15.90 -1.78
CA TYR A 37 4.55 -15.49 -2.85
C TYR A 37 3.84 -14.20 -2.46
N LEU A 38 3.98 -13.16 -3.28
CA LEU A 38 3.19 -11.92 -3.18
C LEU A 38 2.13 -11.91 -4.27
N ARG A 39 0.87 -11.67 -3.88
CA ARG A 39 -0.27 -11.60 -4.79
C ARG A 39 -1.09 -10.35 -4.53
N LYS A 40 -1.53 -9.70 -5.60
CA LYS A 40 -2.45 -8.57 -5.56
C LYS A 40 -3.48 -8.72 -6.67
N ASP A 41 -4.72 -8.31 -6.42
CA ASP A 41 -5.76 -8.34 -7.44
C ASP A 41 -5.36 -7.58 -8.70
N GLY A 42 -5.57 -8.21 -9.86
CA GLY A 42 -5.22 -7.64 -11.16
C GLY A 42 -3.71 -7.63 -11.49
N ALA A 43 -2.86 -8.14 -10.59
CA ALA A 43 -1.43 -8.30 -10.80
C ALA A 43 -1.01 -9.76 -10.82
N GLY A 44 0.13 -10.05 -11.44
CA GLY A 44 0.72 -11.39 -11.42
C GLY A 44 1.22 -11.80 -10.03
N ILE A 45 1.62 -13.07 -9.91
CA ILE A 45 2.25 -13.61 -8.70
C ILE A 45 3.74 -13.27 -8.77
N SER A 46 4.27 -12.67 -7.71
CA SER A 46 5.70 -12.48 -7.52
C SER A 46 6.24 -13.46 -6.50
N THR A 47 7.44 -13.97 -6.72
CA THR A 47 8.06 -14.98 -5.87
C THR A 47 9.45 -14.54 -5.40
N PHE A 48 9.78 -14.85 -4.15
CA PHE A 48 11.12 -14.69 -3.59
C PHE A 48 11.57 -15.97 -2.92
N ASN A 49 12.77 -16.44 -3.26
CA ASN A 49 13.38 -17.55 -2.58
C ASN A 49 14.22 -17.03 -1.41
N ALA A 50 14.05 -17.64 -0.24
CA ALA A 50 14.94 -17.43 0.87
C ALA A 50 16.23 -18.23 0.69
N ALA A 51 17.36 -17.66 1.10
CA ALA A 51 18.64 -18.35 1.16
C ALA A 51 18.79 -19.05 2.53
N ALA A 52 19.47 -20.19 2.57
CA ALA A 52 19.82 -20.84 3.82
C ALA A 52 21.02 -20.11 4.48
N ASP A 53 20.87 -19.82 5.78
CA ASP A 53 21.92 -19.33 6.67
C ASP A 53 21.94 -20.25 7.91
N GLY A 54 22.68 -21.36 7.81
CA GLY A 54 22.55 -22.48 8.73
C GLY A 54 21.16 -23.11 8.66
N ASP A 55 20.46 -23.18 9.78
CA ASP A 55 19.08 -23.68 9.87
C ASP A 55 18.02 -22.56 9.75
N THR A 56 18.45 -21.33 9.49
CA THR A 56 17.59 -20.17 9.32
C THR A 56 17.47 -19.78 7.85
N PHE A 57 16.30 -19.36 7.44
CA PHE A 57 16.04 -18.77 6.13
C PHE A 57 16.30 -17.27 6.16
N GLU A 58 17.10 -16.76 5.25
CA GLU A 58 17.28 -15.34 5.03
C GLU A 58 16.70 -14.93 3.66
N THR A 59 15.73 -14.02 3.68
CA THR A 59 15.15 -13.45 2.45
C THR A 59 15.73 -12.07 2.22
N THR A 60 16.23 -11.84 1.01
CA THR A 60 16.71 -10.53 0.57
C THR A 60 16.12 -10.21 -0.80
N VAL A 61 15.37 -9.10 -0.89
CA VAL A 61 14.83 -8.55 -2.13
C VAL A 61 15.54 -7.21 -2.38
N THR A 62 16.24 -7.09 -3.49
CA THR A 62 17.01 -5.87 -3.79
C THR A 62 16.10 -4.68 -4.08
N ALA A 63 16.60 -3.46 -3.89
CA ALA A 63 15.87 -2.22 -4.19
C ALA A 63 15.38 -2.16 -5.64
N ALA A 64 16.15 -2.69 -6.60
CA ALA A 64 15.75 -2.75 -8.01
C ALA A 64 14.53 -3.66 -8.23
N ILE A 65 14.50 -4.82 -7.54
CA ILE A 65 13.35 -5.74 -7.62
C ILE A 65 12.15 -5.14 -6.87
N SER A 66 12.35 -4.56 -5.69
CA SER A 66 11.25 -3.98 -4.91
C SER A 66 10.63 -2.74 -5.57
N ALA A 67 11.37 -2.01 -6.41
CA ALA A 67 10.89 -0.81 -7.09
C ALA A 67 9.74 -1.05 -8.09
N VAL A 68 9.55 -2.30 -8.56
CA VAL A 68 8.49 -2.64 -9.52
C VAL A 68 7.12 -2.84 -8.86
N TYR A 69 7.08 -2.96 -7.52
CA TYR A 69 5.82 -3.19 -6.81
C TYR A 69 5.04 -1.89 -6.64
N ALA A 70 3.79 -1.92 -7.08
CA ALA A 70 2.86 -0.83 -6.83
C ALA A 70 2.43 -0.80 -5.36
N ALA A 71 2.22 0.40 -4.81
CA ALA A 71 1.66 0.55 -3.47
C ALA A 71 0.31 -0.15 -3.31
N GLY A 72 0.06 -0.70 -2.14
CA GLY A 72 -1.20 -1.35 -1.77
C GLY A 72 -1.01 -2.61 -0.94
N VAL A 73 -2.11 -3.30 -0.68
CA VAL A 73 -2.15 -4.52 0.13
C VAL A 73 -1.97 -5.73 -0.78
N TYR A 74 -1.15 -6.67 -0.33
CA TYR A 74 -0.84 -7.92 -1.00
C TYR A 74 -1.08 -9.11 -0.06
N ASP A 75 -1.58 -10.22 -0.60
CA ASP A 75 -1.49 -11.51 0.08
C ASP A 75 -0.02 -11.92 0.11
N PHE A 76 0.44 -12.35 1.28
CA PHE A 76 1.82 -12.74 1.52
C PHE A 76 1.87 -14.16 2.07
N ILE A 77 2.35 -15.11 1.28
CA ILE A 77 2.27 -16.55 1.57
C ILE A 77 3.68 -17.12 1.56
N GLY A 78 4.03 -17.91 2.57
CA GLY A 78 5.29 -18.65 2.66
C GLY A 78 5.07 -20.15 2.54
N ILE A 79 5.78 -20.81 1.64
CA ILE A 79 5.72 -22.25 1.41
C ILE A 79 7.12 -22.85 1.50
N VAL A 80 7.30 -23.87 2.34
CA VAL A 80 8.50 -24.70 2.35
C VAL A 80 8.33 -25.91 1.45
N SER A 81 9.41 -26.34 0.83
CA SER A 81 9.43 -27.51 -0.05
C SER A 81 10.70 -28.34 0.11
N LYS A 82 10.52 -29.69 0.00
CA LYS A 82 11.61 -30.69 -0.03
C LYS A 82 11.20 -31.84 -0.93
N GLY A 83 11.84 -31.98 -2.08
CA GLY A 83 11.43 -32.95 -3.10
C GLY A 83 10.01 -32.70 -3.60
N SER A 84 9.10 -33.65 -3.40
CA SER A 84 7.67 -33.53 -3.75
C SER A 84 6.81 -32.95 -2.63
N GLU A 85 7.34 -32.75 -1.44
CA GLU A 85 6.61 -32.27 -0.29
C GLU A 85 6.56 -30.74 -0.28
N LYS A 86 5.38 -30.17 0.06
CA LYS A 86 5.15 -28.74 0.19
C LYS A 86 4.23 -28.46 1.36
N TYR A 87 4.62 -27.53 2.22
CA TYR A 87 3.82 -27.12 3.38
C TYR A 87 3.69 -25.62 3.45
N LEU A 88 2.49 -25.16 3.77
CA LEU A 88 2.21 -23.75 4.06
C LEU A 88 2.74 -23.43 5.46
N VAL A 89 3.66 -22.48 5.57
CA VAL A 89 4.29 -22.09 6.84
C VAL A 89 4.00 -20.64 7.24
N PHE A 90 3.50 -19.86 6.31
CA PHE A 90 3.07 -18.49 6.55
C PHE A 90 1.93 -18.12 5.59
N ASP A 91 0.88 -17.50 6.14
CA ASP A 91 -0.24 -16.94 5.40
C ASP A 91 -0.67 -15.62 6.09
N GLY A 92 -0.57 -14.52 5.37
CA GLY A 92 -0.85 -13.21 5.89
C GLY A 92 -0.97 -12.16 4.79
N ILE A 93 -1.02 -10.91 5.20
CA ILE A 93 -1.05 -9.75 4.31
C ILE A 93 0.15 -8.85 4.59
N VAL A 94 0.60 -8.15 3.56
CA VAL A 94 1.64 -7.13 3.68
C VAL A 94 1.22 -5.87 2.92
N GLU A 95 1.43 -4.72 3.54
CA GLU A 95 1.23 -3.42 2.91
C GLU A 95 2.52 -2.97 2.23
N VAL A 96 2.49 -2.80 0.90
CA VAL A 96 3.60 -2.20 0.16
C VAL A 96 3.37 -0.70 0.07
N LEU A 97 4.27 0.06 0.68
CA LEU A 97 4.28 1.52 0.66
C LEU A 97 4.90 2.03 -0.65
N PRO A 98 4.53 3.23 -1.11
CA PRO A 98 5.07 3.80 -2.34
C PRO A 98 6.59 3.97 -2.29
N ASN A 99 7.22 3.94 -3.46
CA ASN A 99 8.66 4.21 -3.58
C ASN A 99 8.92 5.72 -3.36
N PRO A 100 9.62 6.11 -2.26
CA PRO A 100 9.87 7.52 -1.93
C PRO A 100 10.86 8.19 -2.89
N THR A 101 11.60 7.40 -3.68
CA THR A 101 12.59 7.90 -4.65
C THR A 101 12.07 7.87 -6.09
N ALA A 102 10.84 7.42 -6.32
CA ALA A 102 10.24 7.44 -7.65
C ALA A 102 10.03 8.89 -8.11
N SER A 103 10.43 9.20 -9.34
CA SER A 103 10.24 10.52 -9.94
C SER A 103 8.78 10.84 -10.30
N ALA A 104 7.88 9.86 -10.23
CA ALA A 104 6.45 10.09 -10.36
C ALA A 104 5.94 10.89 -9.17
N ALA A 105 5.11 11.89 -9.43
CA ALA A 105 4.50 12.72 -8.39
C ALA A 105 3.73 11.83 -7.41
N TYR A 106 4.36 11.53 -6.27
CA TYR A 106 3.72 10.89 -5.15
C TYR A 106 2.89 11.93 -4.41
N ASP A 107 1.59 11.72 -4.32
CA ASP A 107 0.72 12.54 -3.51
C ASP A 107 0.58 11.92 -2.11
N PRO A 108 1.25 12.45 -1.08
CA PRO A 108 1.21 11.91 0.28
C PRO A 108 -0.12 12.17 0.99
N ARG A 109 -1.02 12.92 0.37
CA ARG A 109 -2.30 13.28 0.99
C ARG A 109 -3.21 12.06 1.09
N THR A 110 -3.90 11.93 2.20
CA THR A 110 -4.95 10.92 2.40
C THR A 110 -6.09 11.13 1.40
N HIS A 111 -6.95 10.12 1.26
CA HIS A 111 -8.15 10.24 0.43
C HIS A 111 -9.03 11.42 0.89
N ALA A 112 -9.25 11.53 2.19
CA ALA A 112 -10.06 12.61 2.78
C ALA A 112 -9.47 13.98 2.44
N ARG A 113 -8.15 14.17 2.57
CA ARG A 113 -7.49 15.42 2.22
C ARG A 113 -7.60 15.76 0.73
N ARG A 114 -7.41 14.78 -0.17
CA ARG A 114 -7.58 15.02 -1.61
C ARG A 114 -8.99 15.40 -2.00
N VAL A 115 -10.00 14.76 -1.39
CA VAL A 115 -11.40 15.11 -1.65
C VAL A 115 -11.73 16.48 -1.09
N LEU A 116 -11.23 16.85 0.08
CA LEU A 116 -11.41 18.18 0.67
C LEU A 116 -10.85 19.26 -0.25
N ASP A 117 -9.63 19.10 -0.76
CA ASP A 117 -9.00 20.05 -1.69
C ASP A 117 -9.81 20.20 -3.00
N LEU A 118 -10.41 19.09 -3.51
CA LEU A 118 -11.29 19.14 -4.68
C LEU A 118 -12.61 19.89 -4.40
N ILE A 119 -13.17 19.73 -3.22
CA ILE A 119 -14.38 20.45 -2.80
C ILE A 119 -14.08 21.95 -2.66
N GLU A 120 -12.95 22.32 -2.02
CA GLU A 120 -12.47 23.70 -1.91
C GLU A 120 -12.33 24.35 -3.29
N ALA A 121 -11.61 23.69 -4.21
CA ALA A 121 -11.44 24.19 -5.58
C ALA A 121 -12.78 24.31 -6.34
N ALA A 122 -13.73 23.37 -6.13
CA ALA A 122 -15.05 23.43 -6.73
C ALA A 122 -15.90 24.58 -6.17
N MET A 123 -15.74 24.92 -4.89
CA MET A 123 -16.40 26.05 -4.26
C MET A 123 -15.81 27.39 -4.75
N GLU A 124 -14.49 27.52 -4.80
CA GLU A 124 -13.78 28.70 -5.31
C GLU A 124 -14.12 28.97 -6.78
N GLY A 125 -14.13 27.94 -7.63
CA GLY A 125 -14.49 28.07 -9.05
C GLY A 125 -15.95 28.47 -9.32
N ARG A 126 -16.84 28.40 -8.31
CA ARG A 126 -18.25 28.81 -8.43
C ARG A 126 -18.52 30.27 -8.05
N ILE A 127 -17.70 30.83 -7.19
CA ILE A 127 -17.87 32.20 -6.73
C ILE A 127 -17.90 33.20 -7.91
N PRO A 128 -17.07 33.08 -8.98
CA PRO A 128 -17.11 33.99 -10.12
C PRO A 128 -18.31 33.80 -11.06
N ASN A 129 -18.88 32.61 -11.18
CA ASN A 129 -19.79 32.28 -12.29
C ASN A 129 -21.26 32.00 -11.89
N GLY A 130 -21.62 31.93 -10.63
CA GLY A 130 -23.00 31.89 -10.10
C GLY A 130 -24.01 30.88 -10.71
N MET A 131 -23.62 30.10 -11.73
CA MET A 131 -24.53 29.20 -12.44
C MET A 131 -24.42 27.79 -11.87
N GLU A 132 -25.56 27.27 -11.39
CA GLU A 132 -25.67 25.88 -10.90
C GLU A 132 -25.92 24.85 -12.01
N SER A 133 -26.44 25.29 -13.16
CA SER A 133 -26.68 24.43 -14.31
C SER A 133 -26.54 25.17 -15.64
N TYR A 134 -26.17 24.44 -16.70
CA TYR A 134 -26.17 24.94 -18.07
C TYR A 134 -26.51 23.83 -19.06
N VAL A 135 -27.04 24.24 -20.21
CA VAL A 135 -27.43 23.33 -21.28
C VAL A 135 -26.47 23.47 -22.45
N ILE A 136 -25.82 22.36 -22.85
CA ILE A 136 -24.96 22.30 -24.03
C ILE A 136 -25.46 21.16 -24.92
N GLY A 137 -25.77 21.48 -26.17
CA GLY A 137 -26.16 20.47 -27.18
C GLY A 137 -27.39 19.65 -26.80
N GLY A 138 -28.37 20.25 -26.09
CA GLY A 138 -29.58 19.58 -25.64
C GLY A 138 -29.40 18.70 -24.39
N ARG A 139 -28.22 18.69 -23.75
CA ARG A 139 -27.97 17.98 -22.48
C ARG A 139 -27.84 18.99 -21.36
N SER A 140 -28.62 18.77 -20.29
CA SER A 140 -28.49 19.51 -19.04
C SER A 140 -27.33 18.96 -18.21
N ILE A 141 -26.41 19.82 -17.83
CA ILE A 141 -25.31 19.50 -16.89
C ILE A 141 -25.64 20.24 -15.58
N ASN A 142 -25.99 19.48 -14.57
CA ASN A 142 -26.24 20.00 -13.23
C ASN A 142 -24.97 19.86 -12.38
N LYS A 143 -24.58 20.95 -11.74
CA LYS A 143 -23.52 20.91 -10.70
C LYS A 143 -24.17 20.56 -9.37
N ILE A 144 -23.43 19.93 -8.50
CA ILE A 144 -23.86 19.67 -7.11
C ILE A 144 -24.24 21.02 -6.47
N PRO A 145 -25.42 21.17 -5.84
CA PRO A 145 -25.81 22.43 -5.20
C PRO A 145 -24.77 22.89 -4.17
N LEU A 146 -24.61 24.20 -4.03
CA LEU A 146 -23.62 24.79 -3.11
C LEU A 146 -23.84 24.36 -1.65
N ARG A 147 -25.10 24.12 -1.27
CA ARG A 147 -25.46 23.62 0.06
C ARG A 147 -24.89 22.23 0.29
N GLU A 148 -25.08 21.33 -0.65
CA GLU A 148 -24.55 19.94 -0.56
C GLU A 148 -23.02 19.93 -0.56
N LEU A 149 -22.37 20.82 -1.33
CA LEU A 149 -20.89 20.95 -1.28
C LEU A 149 -20.41 21.43 0.10
N ARG A 150 -21.13 22.33 0.77
CA ARG A 150 -20.79 22.75 2.13
C ARG A 150 -20.96 21.61 3.14
N GLU A 151 -22.01 20.81 3.02
CA GLU A 151 -22.21 19.65 3.88
C GLU A 151 -21.10 18.60 3.69
N LEU A 152 -20.70 18.36 2.44
CA LEU A 152 -19.55 17.49 2.13
C LEU A 152 -18.23 18.07 2.66
N TYR A 153 -18.02 19.37 2.52
CA TYR A 153 -16.84 20.07 3.05
C TYR A 153 -16.68 19.86 4.56
N GLU A 154 -17.73 20.12 5.33
CA GLU A 154 -17.69 19.94 6.79
C GLU A 154 -17.42 18.48 7.18
N LYS A 155 -18.01 17.53 6.46
CA LYS A 155 -17.78 16.10 6.71
C LYS A 155 -16.31 15.73 6.48
N TYR A 156 -15.76 16.02 5.30
CA TYR A 156 -14.37 15.66 4.97
C TYR A 156 -13.35 16.43 5.79
N LYS A 157 -13.68 17.65 6.23
CA LYS A 157 -12.86 18.41 7.17
C LYS A 157 -12.75 17.68 8.52
N GLN A 158 -13.87 17.18 9.05
CA GLN A 158 -13.88 16.38 10.27
C GLN A 158 -13.07 15.09 10.12
N ASP A 159 -13.20 14.39 8.98
CA ASP A 159 -12.44 13.18 8.70
C ASP A 159 -10.93 13.47 8.72
N VAL A 160 -10.47 14.55 8.08
CA VAL A 160 -9.05 14.97 8.09
C VAL A 160 -8.58 15.34 9.49
N GLU A 161 -9.40 16.04 10.28
CA GLU A 161 -9.07 16.40 11.66
C GLU A 161 -8.91 15.14 12.55
N GLN A 162 -9.76 14.12 12.35
CA GLN A 162 -9.65 12.84 13.05
C GLN A 162 -8.39 12.08 12.67
N GLU A 163 -8.03 12.03 11.39
CA GLU A 163 -6.77 11.41 10.92
C GLU A 163 -5.55 12.04 11.61
N VAL A 164 -5.50 13.38 11.68
CA VAL A 164 -4.40 14.12 12.35
C VAL A 164 -4.34 13.82 13.85
N GLN A 165 -5.50 13.66 14.52
CA GLN A 165 -5.53 13.31 15.94
C GLN A 165 -5.02 11.89 16.19
N VAL A 166 -5.39 10.93 15.34
CA VAL A 166 -4.91 9.53 15.44
C VAL A 166 -3.40 9.47 15.24
N GLU A 167 -2.85 10.20 14.27
CA GLU A 167 -1.39 10.27 14.06
C GLU A 167 -0.65 10.85 15.27
N ARG A 168 -1.21 11.87 15.94
CA ARG A 168 -0.62 12.48 17.15
C ARG A 168 -0.62 11.55 18.36
N LEU A 169 -1.57 10.63 18.43
CA LEU A 169 -1.65 9.65 19.53
C LEU A 169 -0.76 8.43 19.30
N ALA A 170 -0.36 8.19 18.05
CA ALA A 170 0.49 7.07 17.66
C ALA A 170 2.00 7.37 17.71
N ASN A 171 2.38 8.64 17.88
CA ASN A 171 3.77 9.13 18.03
C ASN A 171 4.04 9.58 19.48
#